data_a53e8c2ecae135fe04be32531545df5b
#
_entry.id   a53e8c2ecae135fe04be32531545df5b
#
_cell.length_a   1.000
_cell.length_b   1.000
_cell.length_c   1.000
_cell.angle_alpha   90.00
_cell.angle_beta   90.00
_cell.angle_gamma   90.00
#
_symmetry.space_group_name_H-M   'P 1'
#
loop_
_entity.id
_entity.type
_entity.pdbx_description
1 polymer ?
#
loop_
_entity_poly.entity_id
_entity_poly.type
_entity_poly.pdbx_seq_one_letter_code
_entity_poly.pdbx_strand_id
1 'polypeptide(L)'
;MNPITVLSAVEQVAEHLRAEVLRGGLSEKMPGVNPLVAELGVGHKTVNAALRMLENEGLLLNQGRGAQRRIVLPEGHAPLALRVAILCHEQSDQSLDYLIDCKNKLEPAGHTVFYAPSHLTELKMDVRRLARMVKKTGADAWVVVGGTSEVLQWFMQQKIPAFALY
;
A
#
# COMPACT_ATOMS: atom_id res chain seq x y z
N MET A 1 -35.93 -7.60 4.10
CA MET A 1 -34.96 -6.52 4.38
C MET A 1 -33.95 -7.07 5.37
N ASN A 2 -32.68 -7.15 5.00
CA ASN A 2 -31.62 -7.54 5.94
C ASN A 2 -31.34 -6.38 6.89
N PRO A 3 -31.15 -6.61 8.20
CA PRO A 3 -30.81 -5.57 9.15
C PRO A 3 -29.46 -4.94 8.78
N ILE A 4 -29.39 -3.61 8.81
CA ILE A 4 -28.13 -2.89 8.64
C ILE A 4 -27.37 -3.02 9.96
N THR A 5 -26.20 -3.65 9.93
CA THR A 5 -25.31 -3.72 11.09
C THR A 5 -24.51 -2.43 11.16
N VAL A 6 -24.80 -1.58 12.15
CA VAL A 6 -24.01 -0.38 12.43
C VAL A 6 -22.84 -0.78 13.32
N LEU A 7 -21.64 -0.66 12.80
CA LEU A 7 -20.42 -0.94 13.56
C LEU A 7 -20.19 0.13 14.63
N SER A 8 -19.87 -0.31 15.85
CA SER A 8 -19.41 0.60 16.91
C SER A 8 -18.06 1.24 16.54
N ALA A 9 -17.70 2.35 17.19
CA ALA A 9 -16.40 2.99 16.96
C ALA A 9 -15.21 2.04 17.20
N VAL A 10 -15.35 1.10 18.12
CA VAL A 10 -14.33 0.07 18.39
C VAL A 10 -14.20 -0.89 17.21
N GLU A 11 -15.32 -1.38 16.69
CA GLU A 11 -15.36 -2.29 15.54
C GLU A 11 -14.85 -1.61 14.27
N GLN A 12 -15.19 -0.33 14.03
CA GLN A 12 -14.68 0.44 12.90
C GLN A 12 -13.15 0.58 12.95
N VAL A 13 -12.59 0.87 14.12
CA VAL A 13 -11.13 0.97 14.32
C VAL A 13 -10.49 -0.42 14.15
N ALA A 14 -11.08 -1.47 14.72
CA ALA A 14 -10.57 -2.83 14.56
C ALA A 14 -10.58 -3.27 13.10
N GLU A 15 -11.65 -2.98 12.34
CA GLU A 15 -11.77 -3.27 10.92
C GLU A 15 -10.73 -2.53 10.09
N HIS A 16 -10.53 -1.24 10.37
CA HIS A 16 -9.52 -0.44 9.72
C HIS A 16 -8.10 -0.99 9.95
N LEU A 17 -7.74 -1.26 11.21
CA LEU A 17 -6.43 -1.80 11.55
C LEU A 17 -6.23 -3.23 11.00
N ARG A 18 -7.28 -4.05 10.98
CA ARG A 18 -7.25 -5.39 10.35
C ARG A 18 -6.94 -5.28 8.86
N ALA A 19 -7.61 -4.37 8.17
CA ALA A 19 -7.39 -4.14 6.75
C ALA A 19 -5.94 -3.67 6.48
N GLU A 20 -5.37 -2.80 7.33
CA GLU A 20 -3.98 -2.35 7.21
C GLU A 20 -2.97 -3.50 7.45
N VAL A 21 -3.22 -4.33 8.47
CA VAL A 21 -2.40 -5.53 8.75
C VAL A 21 -2.43 -6.51 7.58
N LEU A 22 -3.62 -6.84 7.07
CA LEU A 22 -3.78 -7.80 5.97
C LEU A 22 -3.26 -7.28 4.63
N ARG A 23 -3.28 -5.97 4.42
CA ARG A 23 -2.71 -5.31 3.23
C ARG A 23 -1.17 -5.25 3.26
N GLY A 24 -0.55 -5.50 4.41
CA GLY A 24 0.88 -5.31 4.61
C GLY A 24 1.29 -3.83 4.77
N GLY A 25 0.35 -2.93 5.01
CA GLY A 25 0.59 -1.51 5.27
C GLY A 25 1.30 -1.26 6.60
N LEU A 26 1.22 -2.23 7.51
CA LEU A 26 1.96 -2.26 8.76
C LEU A 26 2.99 -3.40 8.71
N SER A 27 4.23 -3.08 9.11
CA SER A 27 5.32 -4.06 9.16
C SER A 27 5.16 -5.04 10.35
N GLU A 28 6.22 -5.62 10.85
CA GLU A 28 6.17 -6.66 11.90
C GLU A 28 5.52 -6.22 13.22
N LYS A 29 5.42 -4.92 13.48
CA LYS A 29 4.96 -4.36 14.76
C LYS A 29 3.82 -3.37 14.57
N MET A 30 2.79 -3.51 15.40
CA MET A 30 1.70 -2.56 15.50
C MET A 30 2.18 -1.25 16.16
N PRO A 31 1.86 -0.06 15.63
CA PRO A 31 2.12 1.20 16.31
C PRO A 31 1.54 1.23 17.73
N GLY A 32 2.16 1.99 18.61
CA GLY A 32 1.67 2.18 19.98
C GLY A 32 0.32 2.89 20.03
N VAL A 33 -0.34 2.83 21.18
CA VAL A 33 -1.69 3.42 21.37
C VAL A 33 -1.69 4.93 21.08
N ASN A 34 -0.67 5.68 21.55
CA ASN A 34 -0.62 7.13 21.37
C ASN A 34 -0.50 7.56 19.90
N PRO A 35 0.39 6.99 19.08
CA PRO A 35 0.40 7.23 17.64
C PRO A 35 -0.93 6.93 16.97
N LEU A 36 -1.57 5.79 17.28
CA LEU A 36 -2.86 5.41 16.72
C LEU A 36 -4.00 6.37 17.11
N VAL A 37 -4.00 6.85 18.34
CA VAL A 37 -4.96 7.88 18.82
C VAL A 37 -4.81 9.17 18.01
N ALA A 38 -3.57 9.61 17.79
CA ALA A 38 -3.29 10.82 17.02
C ALA A 38 -3.67 10.67 15.54
N GLU A 39 -3.40 9.52 14.94
CA GLU A 39 -3.65 9.23 13.54
C GLU A 39 -5.15 9.03 13.23
N LEU A 40 -5.82 8.24 14.09
CA LEU A 40 -7.22 7.85 13.86
C LEU A 40 -8.23 8.85 14.45
N GLY A 41 -7.79 9.82 15.27
CA GLY A 41 -8.66 10.81 15.87
C GLY A 41 -9.70 10.25 16.86
N VAL A 42 -9.41 9.09 17.48
CA VAL A 42 -10.30 8.41 18.44
C VAL A 42 -9.65 8.30 19.82
N GLY A 43 -10.48 8.05 20.85
CA GLY A 43 -9.99 7.99 22.23
C GLY A 43 -9.15 6.74 22.53
N HIS A 44 -8.26 6.85 23.56
CA HIS A 44 -7.41 5.74 24.02
C HIS A 44 -8.19 4.45 24.35
N LYS A 45 -9.39 4.61 24.95
CA LYS A 45 -10.24 3.45 25.29
C LYS A 45 -10.68 2.69 24.04
N THR A 46 -11.06 3.41 22.98
CA THR A 46 -11.49 2.84 21.70
C THR A 46 -10.34 2.10 21.02
N VAL A 47 -9.17 2.73 20.95
CA VAL A 47 -7.96 2.10 20.35
C VAL A 47 -7.56 0.85 21.13
N ASN A 48 -7.50 0.92 22.46
CA ASN A 48 -7.16 -0.24 23.28
C ASN A 48 -8.16 -1.38 23.12
N ALA A 49 -9.46 -1.10 23.06
CA ALA A 49 -10.49 -2.11 22.84
C ALA A 49 -10.35 -2.77 21.46
N ALA A 50 -10.12 -1.97 20.41
CA ALA A 50 -9.88 -2.47 19.06
C ALA A 50 -8.62 -3.36 18.97
N LEU A 51 -7.52 -2.95 19.58
CA LEU A 51 -6.29 -3.77 19.64
C LEU A 51 -6.49 -5.10 20.37
N ARG A 52 -7.31 -5.11 21.45
CA ARG A 52 -7.68 -6.37 22.13
C ARG A 52 -8.53 -7.28 21.24
N MET A 53 -9.42 -6.71 20.42
CA MET A 53 -10.17 -7.51 19.44
C MET A 53 -9.21 -8.22 18.48
N LEU A 54 -8.22 -7.51 17.92
CA LEU A 54 -7.22 -8.09 17.03
C LEU A 54 -6.29 -9.10 17.74
N GLU A 55 -6.00 -8.90 19.03
CA GLU A 55 -5.30 -9.90 19.85
C GLU A 55 -6.14 -11.19 19.99
N ASN A 56 -7.43 -11.06 20.27
CA ASN A 56 -8.35 -12.20 20.37
C ASN A 56 -8.54 -12.94 19.04
N GLU A 57 -8.45 -12.24 17.93
CA GLU A 57 -8.47 -12.82 16.57
C GLU A 57 -7.15 -13.50 16.19
N GLY A 58 -6.10 -13.35 17.00
CA GLY A 58 -4.77 -13.91 16.74
C GLY A 58 -3.93 -13.12 15.74
N LEU A 59 -4.40 -11.95 15.28
CA LEU A 59 -3.66 -11.07 14.38
C LEU A 59 -2.56 -10.26 15.09
N LEU A 60 -2.65 -10.12 16.42
CA LEU A 60 -1.67 -9.44 17.24
C LEU A 60 -1.24 -10.31 18.41
N LEU A 61 0.05 -10.34 18.68
CA LEU A 61 0.62 -10.90 19.90
C LEU A 61 1.08 -9.79 20.86
N ASN A 62 0.57 -9.85 22.08
CA ASN A 62 1.03 -8.98 23.16
C ASN A 62 2.42 -9.43 23.65
N GLN A 63 3.40 -8.54 23.59
CA GLN A 63 4.79 -8.82 23.98
C GLN A 63 5.10 -8.43 25.43
N GLY A 64 4.07 -8.05 26.20
CA GLY A 64 4.21 -7.62 27.58
C GLY A 64 4.19 -6.09 27.76
N ARG A 65 4.40 -5.66 29.02
CA ARG A 65 4.26 -4.25 29.42
C ARG A 65 5.33 -3.38 28.74
N GLY A 66 4.90 -2.34 28.01
CA GLY A 66 5.78 -1.39 27.32
C GLY A 66 6.31 -1.84 25.96
N ALA A 67 6.09 -3.10 25.56
CA ALA A 67 6.48 -3.58 24.24
C ALA A 67 5.36 -3.35 23.21
N GLN A 68 5.77 -3.08 21.97
CA GLN A 68 4.84 -3.02 20.85
C GLN A 68 4.29 -4.41 20.53
N ARG A 69 3.03 -4.49 20.16
CA ARG A 69 2.39 -5.74 19.72
C ARG A 69 3.00 -6.22 18.42
N ARG A 70 3.30 -7.51 18.35
CA ARG A 70 3.77 -8.13 17.13
C ARG A 70 2.58 -8.50 16.24
N ILE A 71 2.68 -8.22 14.95
CA ILE A 71 1.71 -8.62 13.94
C ILE A 71 1.94 -10.09 13.60
N VAL A 72 0.87 -10.88 13.57
CA VAL A 72 0.87 -12.29 13.16
C VAL A 72 -0.13 -12.42 12.01
N LEU A 73 0.38 -12.67 10.83
CA LEU A 73 -0.48 -12.97 9.68
C LEU A 73 -0.95 -14.42 9.75
N PRO A 74 -2.22 -14.72 9.45
CA PRO A 74 -2.69 -16.09 9.35
C PRO A 74 -1.86 -16.89 8.35
N GLU A 75 -1.67 -18.19 8.60
CA GLU A 75 -0.97 -19.08 7.66
C GLU A 75 -1.65 -19.01 6.28
N GLY A 76 -0.86 -18.69 5.25
CA GLY A 76 -1.36 -18.47 3.88
C GLY A 76 -1.71 -17.02 3.53
N HIS A 77 -1.71 -16.08 4.48
CA HIS A 77 -1.75 -14.65 4.22
C HIS A 77 -0.32 -14.11 4.02
N ALA A 78 0.25 -14.41 2.87
CA ALA A 78 1.33 -13.55 2.38
C ALA A 78 0.69 -12.17 2.08
N PRO A 79 1.30 -11.03 2.46
CA PRO A 79 0.85 -9.73 1.97
C PRO A 79 0.69 -9.86 0.46
N LEU A 80 -0.39 -9.32 -0.09
CA LEU A 80 -0.67 -9.38 -1.53
C LEU A 80 0.59 -8.95 -2.27
N ALA A 81 1.32 -9.92 -2.81
CA ALA A 81 2.51 -9.66 -3.59
C ALA A 81 2.08 -8.89 -4.85
N LEU A 82 2.31 -7.58 -4.84
CA LEU A 82 1.97 -6.71 -5.96
C LEU A 82 3.08 -6.78 -7.01
N ARG A 83 2.68 -6.73 -8.27
CA ARG A 83 3.55 -6.45 -9.40
C ARG A 83 3.56 -4.94 -9.63
N VAL A 84 4.63 -4.27 -9.23
CA VAL A 84 4.79 -2.82 -9.31
C VAL A 84 5.66 -2.48 -10.52
N ALA A 85 5.09 -1.77 -11.49
CA ALA A 85 5.83 -1.28 -12.65
C ALA A 85 6.32 0.15 -12.43
N ILE A 86 7.58 0.43 -12.72
CA ILE A 86 8.16 1.76 -12.72
C ILE A 86 8.20 2.27 -14.17
N LEU A 87 7.47 3.33 -14.44
CA LEU A 87 7.44 4.02 -15.73
C LEU A 87 8.26 5.28 -15.63
N CYS A 88 9.46 5.25 -16.22
CA CYS A 88 10.40 6.37 -16.26
C CYS A 88 10.06 7.35 -17.39
N HIS A 89 10.52 8.59 -17.24
CA HIS A 89 10.49 9.58 -18.32
C HIS A 89 11.38 9.14 -19.46
N GLU A 90 12.62 8.77 -19.12
CA GLU A 90 13.62 8.22 -20.07
C GLU A 90 14.43 7.07 -19.44
N GLN A 91 15.24 6.40 -20.23
CA GLN A 91 15.97 5.22 -19.78
C GLN A 91 17.02 5.52 -18.70
N SER A 92 17.63 6.69 -18.74
CA SER A 92 18.63 7.16 -17.76
C SER A 92 18.06 7.26 -16.34
N ASP A 93 16.76 7.50 -16.20
CA ASP A 93 16.11 7.62 -14.89
C ASP A 93 16.18 6.33 -14.06
N GLN A 94 16.36 5.18 -14.69
CA GLN A 94 16.46 3.90 -13.99
C GLN A 94 17.63 3.84 -12.99
N SER A 95 18.63 4.70 -13.16
CA SER A 95 19.79 4.83 -12.28
C SER A 95 19.62 5.84 -11.14
N LEU A 96 18.45 6.47 -11.01
CA LEU A 96 18.19 7.44 -9.94
C LEU A 96 18.11 6.75 -8.58
N ASP A 97 18.86 7.26 -7.61
CA ASP A 97 19.00 6.66 -6.27
C ASP A 97 17.67 6.41 -5.59
N TYR A 98 16.70 7.33 -5.69
CA TYR A 98 15.39 7.16 -5.08
C TYR A 98 14.56 6.02 -5.72
N LEU A 99 14.78 5.68 -6.99
CA LEU A 99 14.12 4.52 -7.62
C LEU A 99 14.78 3.21 -7.20
N ILE A 100 16.09 3.22 -7.05
CA ILE A 100 16.84 2.09 -6.48
C ILE A 100 16.38 1.84 -5.04
N ASP A 101 16.25 2.89 -4.23
CA ASP A 101 15.74 2.80 -2.86
C ASP A 101 14.29 2.32 -2.80
N CYS A 102 13.44 2.79 -3.71
CA CYS A 102 12.05 2.33 -3.83
C CYS A 102 12.01 0.81 -4.09
N LYS A 103 12.79 0.32 -5.04
CA LYS A 103 12.92 -1.10 -5.36
C LYS A 103 13.44 -1.89 -4.16
N ASN A 104 14.52 -1.43 -3.52
CA ASN A 104 15.14 -2.05 -2.36
C ASN A 104 14.22 -2.13 -1.12
N LYS A 105 13.19 -1.29 -1.03
CA LYS A 105 12.17 -1.32 0.02
C LYS A 105 11.00 -2.23 -0.32
N LEU A 106 10.57 -2.25 -1.57
CA LEU A 106 9.38 -3.00 -2.00
C LEU A 106 9.67 -4.50 -2.19
N GLU A 107 10.83 -4.87 -2.73
CA GLU A 107 11.18 -6.27 -2.97
C GLU A 107 11.27 -7.10 -1.67
N PRO A 108 11.94 -6.64 -0.58
CA PRO A 108 11.93 -7.35 0.69
C PRO A 108 10.56 -7.41 1.36
N ALA A 109 9.65 -6.47 1.02
CA ALA A 109 8.27 -6.48 1.47
C ALA A 109 7.39 -7.51 0.72
N GLY A 110 7.97 -8.28 -0.20
CA GLY A 110 7.30 -9.34 -0.95
C GLY A 110 6.69 -8.89 -2.27
N HIS A 111 6.94 -7.67 -2.73
CA HIS A 111 6.47 -7.17 -4.02
C HIS A 111 7.46 -7.50 -5.15
N THR A 112 6.95 -7.64 -6.38
CA THR A 112 7.79 -7.75 -7.58
C THR A 112 7.87 -6.38 -8.22
N VAL A 113 9.07 -5.78 -8.28
CA VAL A 113 9.29 -4.45 -8.86
C VAL A 113 10.07 -4.58 -10.16
N PHE A 114 9.58 -3.96 -11.21
CA PHE A 114 10.22 -3.99 -12.53
C PHE A 114 10.00 -2.68 -13.28
N TYR A 115 10.89 -2.38 -14.22
CA TYR A 115 10.72 -1.23 -15.10
C TYR A 115 9.74 -1.56 -16.23
N ALA A 116 8.92 -0.58 -16.62
CA ALA A 116 8.04 -0.71 -17.76
C ALA A 116 8.83 -1.02 -19.04
N PRO A 117 8.25 -1.76 -20.00
CA PRO A 117 8.94 -2.16 -21.23
C PRO A 117 9.29 -0.98 -22.18
N SER A 118 8.68 0.18 -21.95
CA SER A 118 8.97 1.43 -22.66
C SER A 118 8.91 2.61 -21.69
N HIS A 119 9.66 3.66 -21.97
CA HIS A 119 9.64 4.92 -21.21
C HIS A 119 8.76 5.99 -21.88
N LEU A 120 8.44 7.07 -21.15
CA LEU A 120 7.46 8.07 -21.60
C LEU A 120 7.90 8.79 -22.88
N THR A 121 9.20 9.05 -23.05
CA THR A 121 9.75 9.66 -24.28
C THR A 121 9.58 8.74 -25.50
N GLU A 122 9.80 7.43 -25.38
CA GLU A 122 9.53 6.46 -26.46
C GLU A 122 8.04 6.42 -26.82
N LEU A 123 7.18 6.49 -25.82
CA LEU A 123 5.74 6.57 -26.01
C LEU A 123 5.30 7.94 -26.56
N LYS A 124 6.22 8.92 -26.67
CA LYS A 124 5.98 10.32 -27.10
C LYS A 124 4.93 11.01 -26.22
N MET A 125 4.86 10.67 -24.93
CA MET A 125 3.82 11.13 -24.00
C MET A 125 2.38 10.87 -24.47
N ASP A 126 2.20 10.00 -25.46
CA ASP A 126 0.88 9.71 -26.06
C ASP A 126 0.10 8.75 -25.16
N VAL A 127 -1.02 9.23 -24.64
CA VAL A 127 -1.90 8.49 -23.72
C VAL A 127 -2.45 7.19 -24.34
N ARG A 128 -2.67 7.14 -25.67
CA ARG A 128 -3.18 5.93 -26.34
C ARG A 128 -2.10 4.83 -26.40
N ARG A 129 -0.85 5.23 -26.62
CA ARG A 129 0.31 4.31 -26.58
C ARG A 129 0.55 3.82 -25.17
N LEU A 130 0.48 4.73 -24.19
CA LEU A 130 0.57 4.44 -22.76
C LEU A 130 -0.50 3.41 -22.37
N ALA A 131 -1.76 3.64 -22.68
CA ALA A 131 -2.87 2.75 -22.34
C ALA A 131 -2.67 1.32 -22.87
N ARG A 132 -2.17 1.19 -24.11
CA ARG A 132 -1.86 -0.12 -24.71
C ARG A 132 -0.72 -0.82 -23.99
N MET A 133 0.34 -0.09 -23.63
CA MET A 133 1.48 -0.62 -22.91
C MET A 133 1.06 -1.05 -21.50
N VAL A 134 0.37 -0.20 -20.73
CA VAL A 134 -0.13 -0.51 -19.39
C VAL A 134 -1.00 -1.77 -19.38
N LYS A 135 -1.94 -1.88 -20.32
CA LYS A 135 -2.80 -3.07 -20.45
C LYS A 135 -2.02 -4.36 -20.71
N LYS A 136 -0.94 -4.29 -21.49
CA LYS A 136 -0.09 -5.47 -21.81
C LYS A 136 0.85 -5.84 -20.66
N THR A 137 1.26 -4.87 -19.85
CA THR A 137 2.24 -5.06 -18.78
C THR A 137 1.68 -5.89 -17.61
N GLY A 138 0.39 -5.76 -17.32
CA GLY A 138 -0.27 -6.54 -16.26
C GLY A 138 0.31 -6.27 -14.88
N ALA A 139 0.68 -5.00 -14.58
CA ALA A 139 1.09 -4.57 -13.27
C ALA A 139 -0.13 -4.21 -12.40
N ASP A 140 -0.03 -4.48 -11.10
CA ASP A 140 -1.07 -4.17 -10.12
C ASP A 140 -1.01 -2.72 -9.65
N ALA A 141 0.19 -2.12 -9.70
CA ALA A 141 0.44 -0.73 -9.33
C ALA A 141 1.55 -0.11 -10.19
N TRP A 142 1.58 1.21 -10.27
CA TRP A 142 2.53 1.95 -11.10
C TRP A 142 3.22 3.05 -10.30
N VAL A 143 4.51 3.22 -10.53
CA VAL A 143 5.29 4.40 -10.16
C VAL A 143 5.62 5.15 -11.44
N VAL A 144 5.17 6.39 -11.56
CA VAL A 144 5.33 7.22 -12.78
C VAL A 144 6.30 8.35 -12.48
N VAL A 145 7.39 8.40 -13.21
CA VAL A 145 8.46 9.40 -13.06
C VAL A 145 8.41 10.39 -14.21
N GLY A 146 8.32 11.69 -13.89
CA GLY A 146 8.37 12.76 -14.89
C GLY A 146 7.20 12.77 -15.88
N GLY A 147 6.03 12.28 -15.45
CA GLY A 147 4.83 12.27 -16.29
C GLY A 147 4.24 13.66 -16.51
N THR A 148 3.76 13.94 -17.75
CA THR A 148 2.97 15.16 -18.02
C THR A 148 1.62 15.11 -17.30
N SER A 149 0.98 16.28 -17.15
CA SER A 149 -0.36 16.37 -16.56
C SER A 149 -1.37 15.45 -17.24
N GLU A 150 -1.30 15.30 -18.56
CA GLU A 150 -2.19 14.42 -19.35
C GLU A 150 -1.97 12.94 -19.00
N VAL A 151 -0.71 12.51 -18.89
CA VAL A 151 -0.33 11.15 -18.46
C VAL A 151 -0.85 10.87 -17.07
N LEU A 152 -0.64 11.79 -16.13
CA LEU A 152 -1.07 11.62 -14.74
C LEU A 152 -2.60 11.63 -14.60
N GLN A 153 -3.30 12.52 -15.32
CA GLN A 153 -4.77 12.53 -15.36
C GLN A 153 -5.32 11.22 -15.91
N TRP A 154 -4.67 10.65 -16.92
CA TRP A 154 -5.07 9.35 -17.44
C TRP A 154 -4.95 8.27 -16.36
N PHE A 155 -3.83 8.19 -15.61
CA PHE A 155 -3.68 7.23 -14.51
C PHE A 155 -4.72 7.44 -13.42
N MET A 156 -5.05 8.68 -13.06
CA MET A 156 -6.09 8.99 -12.07
C MET A 156 -7.48 8.47 -12.49
N GLN A 157 -7.76 8.39 -13.78
CA GLN A 157 -9.02 7.87 -14.30
C GLN A 157 -9.06 6.33 -14.35
N GLN A 158 -7.91 5.67 -14.20
CA GLN A 158 -7.84 4.22 -14.16
C GLN A 158 -8.14 3.72 -12.73
N LYS A 159 -8.57 2.47 -12.63
CA LYS A 159 -8.74 1.78 -11.34
C LYS A 159 -7.43 1.17 -10.83
N ILE A 160 -6.31 1.50 -11.42
CA ILE A 160 -4.99 0.98 -11.08
C ILE A 160 -4.28 2.00 -10.20
N PRO A 161 -3.81 1.64 -9.00
CA PRO A 161 -3.03 2.54 -8.16
C PRO A 161 -1.79 3.05 -8.88
N ALA A 162 -1.61 4.37 -8.88
CA ALA A 162 -0.42 4.98 -9.44
C ALA A 162 0.12 6.07 -8.51
N PHE A 163 1.43 6.12 -8.35
CA PHE A 163 2.17 7.11 -7.58
C PHE A 163 3.08 7.91 -8.51
N ALA A 164 2.98 9.22 -8.48
CA ALA A 164 3.80 10.11 -9.31
C ALA A 164 5.01 10.63 -8.54
N LEU A 165 6.17 10.57 -9.18
CA LEU A 165 7.43 11.17 -8.72
C LEU A 165 7.88 12.24 -9.71
N TYR A 166 8.36 13.36 -9.18
CA TYR A 166 8.89 14.51 -9.93
C TYR A 166 10.33 14.77 -9.57
#